data_13d7e02bb4105d5398a9d779d80bfee6
#
_entry.id   13d7e02bb4105d5398a9d779d80bfee6
#
_cell.length_a   1.000
_cell.length_b   1.000
_cell.length_c   1.000
_cell.angle_alpha   90.00
_cell.angle_beta   90.00
_cell.angle_gamma   90.00
#
_symmetry.space_group_name_H-M   'P 1'
#
loop_
_entity.id
_entity.type
_entity.pdbx_description
1 polymer ?
#
loop_
_entity_poly.entity_id
_entity_poly.type
_entity_poly.pdbx_seq_one_letter_code
_entity_poly.pdbx_strand_id
1 'polypeptide(L)'
;MDNKYKGTKTELNLQAAFAGESQARNKYTYFASKAKKEGFEQIAALFLKTADNEKEHAKMWFKELNGIGNTAENLSAAADGENYEWTDMYEEFAKTAEEEGFTELAVKFRAVGAIEKHHEERYRALLKNLETSQVFEKSTVKVWECRNCGHIVVGTKAPDVCPVCNHPQSYFEISEENY
;
A
#
# COMPACT_ATOMS: atom_id res chain seq x y z
N MET A 1 14.89 7.75 13.92
CA MET A 1 16.33 8.16 13.73
C MET A 1 16.33 9.32 12.76
N ASP A 2 17.10 10.36 13.04
CA ASP A 2 17.14 11.52 12.13
C ASP A 2 17.76 11.12 10.79
N ASN A 3 17.17 11.59 9.71
CA ASN A 3 17.71 11.42 8.37
C ASN A 3 19.06 12.16 8.27
N LYS A 4 20.16 11.39 8.16
CA LYS A 4 21.54 11.95 8.07
C LYS A 4 21.78 12.88 6.87
N TYR A 5 20.87 12.84 5.88
CA TYR A 5 20.96 13.67 4.67
C TYR A 5 20.09 14.92 4.72
N LYS A 6 19.35 15.14 5.82
CA LYS A 6 18.36 16.21 5.95
C LYS A 6 18.91 17.59 5.55
N GLY A 7 18.22 18.25 4.61
CA GLY A 7 18.57 19.57 4.11
C GLY A 7 19.72 19.60 3.09
N THR A 8 20.23 18.45 2.64
CA THR A 8 21.32 18.37 1.66
C THR A 8 20.82 18.16 0.23
N LYS A 9 21.66 18.46 -0.77
CA LYS A 9 21.40 18.08 -2.17
C LYS A 9 21.31 16.56 -2.35
N THR A 10 22.02 15.78 -1.53
CA THR A 10 21.97 14.32 -1.54
C THR A 10 20.59 13.82 -1.16
N GLU A 11 19.91 14.44 -0.19
CA GLU A 11 18.53 14.11 0.14
C GLU A 11 17.59 14.31 -1.06
N LEU A 12 17.69 15.44 -1.73
CA LEU A 12 16.91 15.71 -2.96
C LEU A 12 17.19 14.69 -4.05
N ASN A 13 18.46 14.29 -4.22
CA ASN A 13 18.84 13.24 -5.19
C ASN A 13 18.24 11.88 -4.82
N LEU A 14 18.24 11.50 -3.54
CA LEU A 14 17.62 10.26 -3.06
C LEU A 14 16.10 10.26 -3.29
N GLN A 15 15.43 11.39 -3.02
CA GLN A 15 14.00 11.54 -3.30
C GLN A 15 13.69 11.42 -4.80
N ALA A 16 14.49 12.08 -5.64
CA ALA A 16 14.35 12.01 -7.09
C ALA A 16 14.62 10.60 -7.63
N ALA A 17 15.63 9.91 -7.10
CA ALA A 17 15.94 8.52 -7.46
C ALA A 17 14.79 7.58 -7.05
N PHE A 18 14.28 7.68 -5.81
CA PHE A 18 13.13 6.90 -5.35
C PHE A 18 11.89 7.13 -6.24
N ALA A 19 11.58 8.39 -6.58
CA ALA A 19 10.47 8.72 -7.46
C ALA A 19 10.65 8.15 -8.87
N GLY A 20 11.85 8.29 -9.45
CA GLY A 20 12.19 7.78 -10.79
C GLY A 20 12.02 6.26 -10.90
N GLU A 21 12.61 5.51 -9.97
CA GLU A 21 12.54 4.05 -9.94
C GLU A 21 11.09 3.55 -9.68
N SER A 22 10.34 4.24 -8.80
CA SER A 22 8.94 3.92 -8.54
C SER A 22 8.07 4.10 -9.79
N GLN A 23 8.30 5.17 -10.57
CA GLN A 23 7.63 5.39 -11.83
C GLN A 23 8.03 4.35 -12.90
N ALA A 24 9.32 4.04 -13.01
CA ALA A 24 9.85 3.05 -13.94
C ALA A 24 9.22 1.67 -13.70
N ARG A 25 9.17 1.23 -12.44
CA ARG A 25 8.49 -0.01 -12.01
C ARG A 25 7.06 -0.07 -12.54
N ASN A 26 6.26 0.97 -12.32
CA ASN A 26 4.87 0.97 -12.75
C ASN A 26 4.75 1.01 -14.28
N LYS A 27 5.51 1.86 -14.96
CA LYS A 27 5.53 1.95 -16.43
C LYS A 27 5.86 0.59 -17.07
N TYR A 28 6.88 -0.10 -16.58
CA TYR A 28 7.29 -1.40 -17.16
C TYR A 28 6.23 -2.48 -16.95
N THR A 29 5.49 -2.46 -15.85
CA THR A 29 4.33 -3.34 -15.65
C THR A 29 3.24 -3.07 -16.69
N TYR A 30 2.96 -1.80 -17.02
CA TYR A 30 1.99 -1.43 -18.05
C TYR A 30 2.49 -1.81 -19.45
N PHE A 31 3.78 -1.63 -19.74
CA PHE A 31 4.39 -2.01 -21.02
C PHE A 31 4.38 -3.54 -21.20
N ALA A 32 4.62 -4.30 -20.14
CA ALA A 32 4.50 -5.76 -20.16
C ALA A 32 3.07 -6.21 -20.52
N SER A 33 2.05 -5.56 -19.94
CA SER A 33 0.66 -5.86 -20.26
C SER A 33 0.35 -5.59 -21.74
N LYS A 34 0.89 -4.52 -22.32
CA LYS A 34 0.74 -4.20 -23.74
C LYS A 34 1.44 -5.23 -24.63
N ALA A 35 2.70 -5.58 -24.29
CA ALA A 35 3.48 -6.57 -25.05
C ALA A 35 2.79 -7.93 -25.08
N LYS A 36 2.19 -8.39 -23.96
CA LYS A 36 1.38 -9.63 -23.92
C LYS A 36 0.21 -9.58 -24.88
N LYS A 37 -0.54 -8.47 -24.89
CA LYS A 37 -1.71 -8.30 -25.78
C LYS A 37 -1.32 -8.31 -27.28
N GLU A 38 -0.06 -7.97 -27.58
CA GLU A 38 0.50 -7.99 -28.94
C GLU A 38 1.22 -9.31 -29.28
N GLY A 39 1.23 -10.30 -28.36
CA GLY A 39 1.82 -11.62 -28.57
C GLY A 39 3.33 -11.70 -28.33
N PHE A 40 3.94 -10.69 -27.67
CA PHE A 40 5.38 -10.65 -27.41
C PHE A 40 5.70 -11.10 -25.97
N GLU A 41 5.51 -12.39 -25.66
CA GLU A 41 5.67 -12.93 -24.31
C GLU A 41 7.09 -12.75 -23.74
N GLN A 42 8.14 -12.92 -24.56
CA GLN A 42 9.51 -12.70 -24.12
C GLN A 42 9.75 -11.23 -23.71
N ILE A 43 9.27 -10.29 -24.50
CA ILE A 43 9.41 -8.84 -24.22
C ILE A 43 8.65 -8.50 -22.94
N ALA A 44 7.45 -9.02 -22.77
CA ALA A 44 6.66 -8.84 -21.55
C ALA A 44 7.39 -9.38 -20.31
N ALA A 45 7.97 -10.57 -20.39
CA ALA A 45 8.73 -11.18 -19.30
C ALA A 45 9.96 -10.33 -18.93
N LEU A 46 10.68 -9.75 -19.91
CA LEU A 46 11.80 -8.87 -19.66
C LEU A 46 11.38 -7.55 -19.00
N PHE A 47 10.26 -6.94 -19.41
CA PHE A 47 9.70 -5.77 -18.73
C PHE A 47 9.34 -6.08 -17.27
N LEU A 48 8.69 -7.22 -16.99
CA LEU A 48 8.34 -7.59 -15.61
C LEU A 48 9.58 -7.84 -14.75
N LYS A 49 10.59 -8.53 -15.30
CA LYS A 49 11.87 -8.73 -14.61
C LYS A 49 12.55 -7.41 -14.26
N THR A 50 12.59 -6.47 -15.21
CA THR A 50 13.14 -5.13 -14.96
C THR A 50 12.31 -4.37 -13.93
N ALA A 51 10.97 -4.42 -14.02
CA ALA A 51 10.08 -3.79 -13.00
C ALA A 51 10.38 -4.29 -11.58
N ASP A 52 10.69 -5.58 -11.40
CA ASP A 52 11.08 -6.13 -10.09
C ASP A 52 12.45 -5.62 -9.64
N ASN A 53 13.41 -5.39 -10.57
CA ASN A 53 14.69 -4.77 -10.24
C ASN A 53 14.49 -3.31 -9.77
N GLU A 54 13.69 -2.51 -10.50
CA GLU A 54 13.40 -1.11 -10.15
C GLU A 54 12.69 -0.97 -8.80
N LYS A 55 11.85 -1.94 -8.44
CA LYS A 55 11.26 -2.01 -7.10
C LYS A 55 12.33 -2.12 -6.01
N GLU A 56 13.37 -2.94 -6.20
CA GLU A 56 14.45 -3.08 -5.22
C GLU A 56 15.36 -1.84 -5.19
N HIS A 57 15.61 -1.19 -6.33
CA HIS A 57 16.32 0.10 -6.39
C HIS A 57 15.55 1.19 -5.62
N ALA A 58 14.26 1.36 -5.90
CA ALA A 58 13.41 2.31 -5.16
C ALA A 58 13.45 2.05 -3.65
N LYS A 59 13.36 0.78 -3.22
CA LYS A 59 13.43 0.39 -1.81
C LYS A 59 14.78 0.73 -1.16
N MET A 60 15.89 0.61 -1.88
CA MET A 60 17.21 1.03 -1.37
C MET A 60 17.22 2.54 -1.04
N TRP A 61 16.76 3.37 -1.96
CA TRP A 61 16.73 4.82 -1.77
C TRP A 61 15.74 5.23 -0.69
N PHE A 62 14.60 4.58 -0.62
CA PHE A 62 13.58 4.83 0.41
C PHE A 62 14.08 4.46 1.82
N LYS A 63 14.89 3.41 1.96
CA LYS A 63 15.56 3.07 3.23
C LYS A 63 16.58 4.12 3.65
N GLU A 64 17.39 4.65 2.72
CA GLU A 64 18.34 5.73 3.02
C GLU A 64 17.63 7.00 3.51
N LEU A 65 16.41 7.24 3.06
CA LEU A 65 15.54 8.33 3.51
C LEU A 65 14.83 8.05 4.84
N ASN A 66 15.08 6.90 5.49
CA ASN A 66 14.35 6.40 6.66
C ASN A 66 12.83 6.24 6.41
N GLY A 67 12.43 5.96 5.16
CA GLY A 67 11.02 5.85 4.76
C GLY A 67 10.34 4.54 5.20
N ILE A 68 11.09 3.56 5.71
CA ILE A 68 10.54 2.28 6.18
C ILE A 68 10.79 2.17 7.68
N GLY A 69 9.75 2.31 8.48
CA GLY A 69 9.74 2.12 9.91
C GLY A 69 9.19 0.74 10.35
N ASN A 70 8.81 0.63 11.60
CA ASN A 70 8.02 -0.50 12.08
C ASN A 70 6.57 -0.46 11.53
N THR A 71 5.76 -1.47 11.81
CA THR A 71 4.40 -1.57 11.26
C THR A 71 3.52 -0.40 11.66
N ALA A 72 3.61 0.08 12.93
CA ALA A 72 2.80 1.22 13.40
C ALA A 72 3.22 2.51 12.69
N GLU A 73 4.52 2.77 12.59
CA GLU A 73 5.07 3.93 11.88
C GLU A 73 4.67 3.92 10.39
N ASN A 74 4.75 2.76 9.74
CA ASN A 74 4.36 2.62 8.34
C ASN A 74 2.86 2.84 8.12
N LEU A 75 2.00 2.33 9.03
CA LEU A 75 0.55 2.55 8.97
C LEU A 75 0.20 4.04 9.17
N SER A 76 0.87 4.72 10.10
CA SER A 76 0.70 6.16 10.31
C SER A 76 1.12 6.94 9.07
N ALA A 77 2.32 6.67 8.54
CA ALA A 77 2.83 7.35 7.35
C ALA A 77 1.94 7.12 6.11
N ALA A 78 1.41 5.90 5.94
CA ALA A 78 0.46 5.60 4.87
C ALA A 78 -0.83 6.41 5.06
N ALA A 79 -1.43 6.39 6.26
CA ALA A 79 -2.66 7.15 6.54
C ALA A 79 -2.47 8.66 6.32
N ASP A 80 -1.32 9.22 6.72
CA ASP A 80 -1.02 10.64 6.52
C ASP A 80 -0.81 10.99 5.04
N GLY A 81 -0.23 10.09 4.25
CA GLY A 81 -0.11 10.24 2.80
C GLY A 81 -1.48 10.27 2.11
N GLU A 82 -2.32 9.26 2.37
CA GLU A 82 -3.67 9.19 1.82
C GLU A 82 -4.52 10.41 2.25
N ASN A 83 -4.37 10.86 3.52
CA ASN A 83 -5.05 12.07 4.00
C ASN A 83 -4.69 13.28 3.15
N TYR A 84 -3.41 13.55 2.91
CA TYR A 84 -2.96 14.65 2.06
C TYR A 84 -3.50 14.52 0.63
N GLU A 85 -3.53 13.31 0.08
CA GLU A 85 -4.02 13.10 -1.28
C GLU A 85 -5.49 13.48 -1.44
N TRP A 86 -6.36 13.12 -0.51
CA TRP A 86 -7.79 13.40 -0.66
C TRP A 86 -8.22 14.77 -0.10
N THR A 87 -7.52 15.32 0.91
CA THR A 87 -7.87 16.65 1.45
C THR A 87 -7.35 17.81 0.61
N ASP A 88 -6.17 17.64 0.02
CA ASP A 88 -5.43 18.74 -0.62
C ASP A 88 -5.16 18.46 -2.11
N MET A 89 -4.38 17.42 -2.40
CA MET A 89 -3.82 17.18 -3.73
C MET A 89 -4.87 17.00 -4.83
N TYR A 90 -5.76 16.01 -4.67
CA TYR A 90 -6.76 15.70 -5.71
C TYR A 90 -7.83 16.77 -5.85
N GLU A 91 -8.18 17.47 -4.77
CA GLU A 91 -9.13 18.59 -4.86
C GLU A 91 -8.51 19.79 -5.60
N GLU A 92 -7.23 20.10 -5.35
CA GLU A 92 -6.50 21.13 -6.08
C GLU A 92 -6.36 20.78 -7.58
N PHE A 93 -6.02 19.51 -7.88
CA PHE A 93 -5.93 19.04 -9.27
C PHE A 93 -7.28 19.09 -9.98
N ALA A 94 -8.37 18.77 -9.28
CA ALA A 94 -9.72 18.87 -9.85
C ALA A 94 -10.10 20.30 -10.17
N LYS A 95 -9.83 21.26 -9.28
CA LYS A 95 -10.08 22.68 -9.53
C LYS A 95 -9.29 23.19 -10.74
N THR A 96 -8.00 22.89 -10.79
CA THR A 96 -7.15 23.25 -11.94
C THR A 96 -7.70 22.68 -13.25
N ALA A 97 -8.10 21.41 -13.24
CA ALA A 97 -8.67 20.77 -14.43
C ALA A 97 -9.99 21.41 -14.87
N GLU A 98 -10.83 21.87 -13.93
CA GLU A 98 -12.05 22.61 -14.25
C GLU A 98 -11.74 23.97 -14.87
N GLU A 99 -10.79 24.73 -14.30
CA GLU A 99 -10.37 26.04 -14.80
C GLU A 99 -9.79 25.95 -16.22
N GLU A 100 -9.08 24.86 -16.53
CA GLU A 100 -8.51 24.57 -17.84
C GLU A 100 -9.51 23.92 -18.82
N GLY A 101 -10.75 23.65 -18.42
CA GLY A 101 -11.81 23.05 -19.24
C GLY A 101 -11.80 21.53 -19.34
N PHE A 102 -11.01 20.82 -18.52
CA PHE A 102 -10.92 19.35 -18.49
C PHE A 102 -11.91 18.74 -17.46
N THR A 103 -13.19 19.05 -17.59
CA THR A 103 -14.24 18.69 -16.61
C THR A 103 -14.31 17.18 -16.32
N GLU A 104 -14.16 16.33 -17.35
CA GLU A 104 -14.17 14.88 -17.14
C GLU A 104 -12.99 14.38 -16.29
N LEU A 105 -11.83 15.04 -16.41
CA LEU A 105 -10.65 14.74 -15.63
C LEU A 105 -10.83 15.22 -14.19
N ALA A 106 -11.44 16.37 -13.98
CA ALA A 106 -11.77 16.89 -12.65
C ALA A 106 -12.68 15.91 -11.87
N VAL A 107 -13.69 15.35 -12.53
CA VAL A 107 -14.56 14.31 -11.95
C VAL A 107 -13.73 13.08 -11.54
N LYS A 108 -12.78 12.64 -12.38
CA LYS A 108 -11.90 11.51 -12.07
C LYS A 108 -10.99 11.79 -10.88
N PHE A 109 -10.40 12.98 -10.78
CA PHE A 109 -9.58 13.38 -9.64
C PHE A 109 -10.37 13.31 -8.34
N ARG A 110 -11.58 13.86 -8.28
CA ARG A 110 -12.42 13.76 -7.07
C ARG A 110 -12.84 12.33 -6.76
N ALA A 111 -13.11 11.51 -7.78
CA ALA A 111 -13.46 10.10 -7.58
C ALA A 111 -12.29 9.31 -6.97
N VAL A 112 -11.05 9.55 -7.44
CA VAL A 112 -9.85 8.96 -6.84
C VAL A 112 -9.66 9.47 -5.42
N GLY A 113 -9.75 10.78 -5.18
CA GLY A 113 -9.68 11.34 -3.81
C GLY A 113 -10.67 10.69 -2.83
N ALA A 114 -11.88 10.36 -3.28
CA ALA A 114 -12.84 9.62 -2.45
C ALA A 114 -12.37 8.18 -2.12
N ILE A 115 -11.61 7.54 -3.01
CA ILE A 115 -10.99 6.23 -2.76
C ILE A 115 -9.87 6.36 -1.72
N GLU A 116 -9.01 7.38 -1.85
CA GLU A 116 -7.89 7.60 -0.91
C GLU A 116 -8.37 7.89 0.51
N LYS A 117 -9.54 8.53 0.66
CA LYS A 117 -10.21 8.65 1.95
C LYS A 117 -10.51 7.28 2.60
N HIS A 118 -10.98 6.32 1.82
CA HIS A 118 -11.23 4.96 2.33
C HIS A 118 -9.92 4.23 2.67
N HIS A 119 -8.84 4.50 1.93
CA HIS A 119 -7.52 3.96 2.27
C HIS A 119 -7.02 4.52 3.60
N GLU A 120 -7.14 5.84 3.83
CA GLU A 120 -6.83 6.45 5.11
C GLU A 120 -7.62 5.82 6.26
N GLU A 121 -8.95 5.74 6.13
CA GLU A 121 -9.82 5.15 7.15
C GLU A 121 -9.39 3.72 7.49
N ARG A 122 -9.04 2.93 6.49
CA ARG A 122 -8.52 1.56 6.64
C ARG A 122 -7.20 1.53 7.41
N TYR A 123 -6.22 2.34 7.02
CA TYR A 123 -4.92 2.37 7.70
C TYR A 123 -5.03 2.86 9.14
N ARG A 124 -5.86 3.86 9.42
CA ARG A 124 -6.12 4.31 10.80
C ARG A 124 -6.82 3.24 11.64
N ALA A 125 -7.76 2.50 11.07
CA ALA A 125 -8.40 1.39 11.77
C ALA A 125 -7.40 0.25 12.07
N LEU A 126 -6.50 -0.09 11.15
CA LEU A 126 -5.45 -1.08 11.35
C LEU A 126 -4.44 -0.62 12.41
N LEU A 127 -4.02 0.64 12.38
CA LEU A 127 -3.14 1.23 13.38
C LEU A 127 -3.78 1.14 14.77
N LYS A 128 -5.03 1.55 14.90
CA LYS A 128 -5.78 1.45 16.16
C LYS A 128 -5.85 0.00 16.66
N ASN A 129 -6.13 -0.98 15.78
CA ASN A 129 -6.13 -2.39 16.18
C ASN A 129 -4.76 -2.85 16.70
N LEU A 130 -3.68 -2.39 16.06
CA LEU A 130 -2.32 -2.72 16.48
C LEU A 130 -2.00 -2.11 17.86
N GLU A 131 -2.25 -0.82 18.04
CA GLU A 131 -1.99 -0.08 19.29
C GLU A 131 -2.80 -0.59 20.48
N THR A 132 -4.03 -1.06 20.24
CA THR A 132 -4.92 -1.60 21.27
C THR A 132 -4.85 -3.12 21.41
N SER A 133 -3.87 -3.79 20.77
CA SER A 133 -3.71 -5.26 20.76
C SER A 133 -4.94 -6.01 20.21
N GLN A 134 -5.69 -5.37 19.33
CA GLN A 134 -6.92 -5.93 18.76
C GLN A 134 -6.74 -6.57 17.38
N VAL A 135 -5.51 -6.84 16.95
CA VAL A 135 -5.25 -7.53 15.67
C VAL A 135 -5.79 -8.96 15.73
N PHE A 136 -5.46 -9.70 16.80
CA PHE A 136 -5.82 -11.11 16.98
C PHE A 136 -6.86 -11.33 18.10
N GLU A 137 -7.38 -10.26 18.69
CA GLU A 137 -8.39 -10.30 19.73
C GLU A 137 -9.41 -9.18 19.52
N LYS A 138 -10.70 -9.45 19.75
CA LYS A 138 -11.79 -8.46 19.59
C LYS A 138 -12.67 -8.45 20.83
N SER A 139 -13.33 -7.34 21.09
CA SER A 139 -14.30 -7.21 22.17
C SER A 139 -15.57 -8.06 21.98
N THR A 140 -15.82 -8.52 20.76
CA THR A 140 -16.96 -9.37 20.40
C THR A 140 -16.50 -10.64 19.73
N VAL A 141 -17.32 -11.68 19.79
CA VAL A 141 -17.06 -12.95 19.07
C VAL A 141 -16.95 -12.67 17.58
N LYS A 142 -15.92 -13.25 16.97
CA LYS A 142 -15.62 -13.21 15.54
C LYS A 142 -15.41 -14.61 15.00
N VAL A 143 -15.52 -14.76 13.70
CA VAL A 143 -15.09 -15.94 12.97
C VAL A 143 -13.66 -15.66 12.50
N TRP A 144 -12.72 -16.49 12.94
CA TRP A 144 -11.30 -16.41 12.57
C TRP A 144 -10.97 -17.49 11.57
N GLU A 145 -10.21 -17.17 10.55
CA GLU A 145 -9.77 -18.09 9.53
C GLU A 145 -8.25 -18.14 9.46
N CYS A 146 -7.69 -19.34 9.37
CA CYS A 146 -6.28 -19.55 9.12
C CYS A 146 -5.96 -19.37 7.63
N ARG A 147 -5.23 -18.33 7.26
CA ARG A 147 -4.84 -18.00 5.88
C ARG A 147 -4.06 -19.10 5.15
N ASN A 148 -3.44 -20.05 5.91
CA ASN A 148 -2.69 -21.13 5.31
C ASN A 148 -3.57 -22.34 4.93
N CYS A 149 -4.52 -22.74 5.80
CA CYS A 149 -5.26 -24.00 5.61
C CYS A 149 -6.79 -23.83 5.62
N GLY A 150 -7.31 -22.64 5.82
CA GLY A 150 -8.76 -22.39 5.85
C GLY A 150 -9.46 -22.86 7.13
N HIS A 151 -8.72 -23.25 8.19
CA HIS A 151 -9.33 -23.67 9.45
C HIS A 151 -10.07 -22.51 10.10
N ILE A 152 -11.33 -22.76 10.48
CA ILE A 152 -12.22 -21.77 11.07
C ILE A 152 -12.33 -21.98 12.58
N VAL A 153 -12.26 -20.88 13.34
CA VAL A 153 -12.47 -20.84 14.79
C VAL A 153 -13.41 -19.67 15.12
N VAL A 154 -14.36 -19.92 16.02
CA VAL A 154 -15.30 -18.89 16.52
C VAL A 154 -14.93 -18.52 17.95
N GLY A 155 -14.69 -17.23 18.20
CA GLY A 155 -14.30 -16.72 19.51
C GLY A 155 -13.91 -15.27 19.50
N THR A 156 -13.58 -14.71 20.65
CA THR A 156 -13.08 -13.32 20.76
C THR A 156 -11.61 -13.20 20.39
N LYS A 157 -10.85 -14.33 20.41
CA LYS A 157 -9.41 -14.35 20.14
C LYS A 157 -9.07 -15.45 19.14
N ALA A 158 -8.14 -15.15 18.21
CA ALA A 158 -7.54 -16.14 17.34
C ALA A 158 -6.62 -17.08 18.15
N PRO A 159 -6.56 -18.39 17.84
CA PRO A 159 -5.65 -19.32 18.49
C PRO A 159 -4.17 -18.90 18.36
N ASP A 160 -3.37 -19.14 19.38
CA ASP A 160 -1.93 -18.86 19.35
C ASP A 160 -1.20 -19.70 18.28
N VAL A 161 -1.72 -20.92 18.02
CA VAL A 161 -1.26 -21.85 16.99
C VAL A 161 -2.46 -22.52 16.33
N CYS A 162 -2.45 -22.62 15.01
CA CYS A 162 -3.48 -23.34 14.27
C CYS A 162 -3.45 -24.83 14.59
N PRO A 163 -4.54 -25.44 15.11
CA PRO A 163 -4.55 -26.85 15.50
C PRO A 163 -4.49 -27.82 14.32
N VAL A 164 -4.67 -27.35 13.09
CA VAL A 164 -4.66 -28.17 11.87
C VAL A 164 -3.30 -28.17 11.19
N CYS A 165 -2.70 -26.97 11.00
CA CYS A 165 -1.47 -26.85 10.20
C CYS A 165 -0.26 -26.32 10.98
N ASN A 166 -0.40 -26.09 12.29
CA ASN A 166 0.65 -25.60 13.19
C ASN A 166 1.26 -24.22 12.82
N HIS A 167 0.60 -23.44 11.99
CA HIS A 167 1.01 -22.06 11.73
C HIS A 167 0.70 -21.17 12.93
N PRO A 168 1.53 -20.17 13.23
CA PRO A 168 1.33 -19.27 14.37
C PRO A 168 0.11 -18.37 14.19
N GLN A 169 -0.33 -17.73 15.28
CA GLN A 169 -1.47 -16.79 15.33
C GLN A 169 -1.43 -15.73 14.23
N SER A 170 -0.24 -15.31 13.79
CA SER A 170 -0.06 -14.33 12.70
C SER A 170 -0.67 -14.75 11.35
N TYR A 171 -1.05 -16.00 11.20
CA TYR A 171 -1.76 -16.52 10.03
C TYR A 171 -3.28 -16.42 10.14
N PHE A 172 -3.82 -15.99 11.27
CA PHE A 172 -5.27 -15.82 11.41
C PHE A 172 -5.71 -14.41 11.01
N GLU A 173 -6.85 -14.35 10.38
CA GLU A 173 -7.60 -13.13 10.09
C GLU A 173 -9.08 -13.32 10.41
N ILE A 174 -9.84 -12.22 10.45
CA ILE A 174 -11.31 -12.32 10.53
C ILE A 174 -11.79 -12.81 9.17
N SER A 175 -12.55 -13.93 9.18
CA SER A 175 -13.14 -14.47 7.98
C SER A 175 -14.23 -13.54 7.45
N GLU A 176 -14.17 -13.19 6.19
CA GLU A 176 -15.15 -12.38 5.47
C GLU A 176 -15.90 -13.22 4.45
N GLU A 177 -17.21 -13.28 4.58
CA GLU A 177 -18.10 -13.85 3.58
C GLU A 177 -18.53 -12.72 2.63
N ASN A 178 -17.92 -12.67 1.44
CA ASN A 178 -18.14 -11.62 0.43
C ASN A 178 -18.67 -12.18 -0.90
N TYR A 179 -19.33 -13.34 -0.86
CA TYR A 179 -19.89 -14.07 -1.99
C TYR A 179 -21.41 -14.28 -1.86
#